data_bb78af726106d03fdf01e57573c11a79
#
_entry.id   bb78af726106d03fdf01e57573c11a79
#
_cell.length_a   1.000
_cell.length_b   1.000
_cell.length_c   1.000
_cell.angle_alpha   90.00
_cell.angle_beta   90.00
_cell.angle_gamma   90.00
#
_symmetry.space_group_name_H-M   'P 1'
#
loop_
_entity.id
_entity.type
_entity.pdbx_description
1 polymer ?
#
loop_
_entity_poly.entity_id
_entity_poly.type
_entity_poly.pdbx_seq_one_letter_code
_entity_poly.pdbx_strand_id
1 'polypeptide(L)'
;MKIVVGLGNPGEQYKNTRHNIAWLFLDNLLGPVTWRENKKWGAAFYEADNFLYIKPLTFMNNSGQAVRKVLDYYKLIPKNLGFISKKNADLKETLIVIQDDLDIDFGNIKIATDSTSAGHKGIQSIINHLKTKKFTRIRIGIKNELLRTRIPAEKFVLQPFKHEEKERLKEVFAKIKIDN
;
A
#
# COMPACT_ATOMS: atom_id res chain seq x y z
N MET A 1 1.66 13.86 12.05
CA MET A 1 2.40 12.83 11.27
C MET A 1 1.42 11.90 10.60
N LYS A 2 1.54 11.70 9.30
CA LYS A 2 0.75 10.74 8.50
C LYS A 2 1.61 9.53 8.14
N ILE A 3 1.03 8.35 8.15
CA ILE A 3 1.69 7.11 7.73
C ILE A 3 1.26 6.77 6.31
N VAL A 4 2.23 6.65 5.41
CA VAL A 4 2.00 6.29 4.00
C VAL A 4 2.55 4.90 3.76
N VAL A 5 1.70 3.96 3.43
CA VAL A 5 2.03 2.55 3.23
C VAL A 5 1.98 2.20 1.75
N GLY A 6 3.10 1.81 1.16
CA GLY A 6 3.11 1.15 -0.14
C GLY A 6 2.99 -0.37 0.06
N LEU A 7 1.93 -0.99 -0.47
CA LEU A 7 1.81 -2.45 -0.44
C LEU A 7 2.66 -3.10 -1.53
N GLY A 8 3.31 -4.23 -1.19
CA GLY A 8 4.17 -5.00 -2.08
C GLY A 8 4.70 -6.25 -1.40
N ASN A 9 5.43 -7.07 -2.16
CA ASN A 9 6.14 -8.24 -1.67
C ASN A 9 7.66 -7.99 -1.67
N PRO A 10 8.40 -8.41 -0.62
CA PRO A 10 9.85 -8.33 -0.60
C PRO A 10 10.49 -9.38 -1.51
N GLY A 11 11.69 -9.10 -2.00
CA GLY A 11 12.49 -9.97 -2.84
C GLY A 11 12.61 -9.48 -4.29
N GLU A 12 13.78 -9.70 -4.90
CA GLU A 12 14.12 -9.22 -6.25
C GLU A 12 13.13 -9.73 -7.32
N GLN A 13 12.62 -10.96 -7.18
CA GLN A 13 11.62 -11.53 -8.10
C GLN A 13 10.30 -10.76 -8.16
N TYR A 14 9.98 -9.97 -7.12
CA TYR A 14 8.74 -9.18 -7.07
C TYR A 14 8.93 -7.72 -7.42
N LYS A 15 10.17 -7.23 -7.51
CA LYS A 15 10.53 -5.81 -7.61
C LYS A 15 9.75 -5.06 -8.70
N ASN A 16 9.58 -5.68 -9.87
CA ASN A 16 8.93 -5.07 -11.03
C ASN A 16 7.54 -5.65 -11.32
N THR A 17 6.95 -6.36 -10.38
CA THR A 17 5.61 -6.94 -10.57
C THR A 17 4.51 -5.90 -10.38
N ARG A 18 3.33 -6.20 -10.93
CA ARG A 18 2.14 -5.34 -10.80
C ARG A 18 1.73 -5.15 -9.35
N HIS A 19 1.89 -6.19 -8.53
CA HIS A 19 1.58 -6.14 -7.10
C HIS A 19 2.50 -5.20 -6.30
N ASN A 20 3.67 -4.85 -6.86
CA ASN A 20 4.61 -3.92 -6.26
C ASN A 20 4.48 -2.48 -6.81
N ILE A 21 3.42 -2.16 -7.56
CA ILE A 21 3.25 -0.81 -8.14
C ILE A 21 3.32 0.31 -7.09
N ALA A 22 2.82 0.04 -5.87
CA ALA A 22 2.88 1.02 -4.79
C ALA A 22 4.32 1.25 -4.29
N TRP A 23 5.19 0.24 -4.30
CA TRP A 23 6.61 0.42 -4.01
C TRP A 23 7.31 1.21 -5.10
N LEU A 24 7.02 0.90 -6.37
CA LEU A 24 7.54 1.65 -7.51
C LEU A 24 7.11 3.12 -7.46
N PHE A 25 5.86 3.37 -7.05
CA PHE A 25 5.37 4.73 -6.84
C PHE A 25 6.14 5.45 -5.72
N LEU A 26 6.35 4.82 -4.56
CA LEU A 26 7.10 5.44 -3.46
C LEU A 26 8.55 5.72 -3.84
N ASP A 27 9.20 4.83 -4.60
CA ASP A 27 10.56 5.05 -5.08
C ASP A 27 10.61 6.20 -6.11
N ASN A 28 9.60 6.34 -6.94
CA ASN A 28 9.49 7.47 -7.87
C ASN A 28 9.20 8.80 -7.15
N LEU A 29 8.31 8.77 -6.16
CA LEU A 29 7.91 9.96 -5.39
C LEU A 29 9.09 10.54 -4.60
N LEU A 30 9.85 9.67 -3.92
CA LEU A 30 10.90 10.08 -3.00
C LEU A 30 12.26 10.24 -3.69
N GLY A 31 12.41 9.71 -4.91
CA GLY A 31 13.70 9.69 -5.61
C GLY A 31 14.73 8.77 -4.93
N PRO A 32 16.02 9.06 -5.09
CA PRO A 32 17.11 8.23 -4.58
C PRO A 32 17.29 8.42 -3.07
N VAL A 33 16.43 7.80 -2.25
CA VAL A 33 16.51 7.81 -0.80
C VAL A 33 17.04 6.49 -0.25
N THR A 34 17.65 6.53 0.93
CA THR A 34 18.09 5.34 1.65
C THR A 34 16.96 4.85 2.56
N TRP A 35 16.30 3.77 2.18
CA TRP A 35 15.33 3.09 3.02
C TRP A 35 16.02 2.43 4.21
N ARG A 36 15.58 2.75 5.43
CA ARG A 36 16.04 2.09 6.66
C ARG A 36 15.11 0.93 7.00
N GLU A 37 15.65 -0.15 7.54
CA GLU A 37 14.84 -1.30 7.95
C GLU A 37 14.63 -1.32 9.45
N ASN A 38 13.40 -1.61 9.87
CA ASN A 38 13.07 -1.87 11.26
C ASN A 38 12.55 -3.31 11.41
N LYS A 39 13.40 -4.19 11.91
CA LYS A 39 13.05 -5.62 12.10
C LYS A 39 11.87 -5.82 13.05
N LYS A 40 11.71 -4.97 14.08
CA LYS A 40 10.58 -5.06 15.01
C LYS A 40 9.25 -4.75 14.32
N TRP A 41 9.25 -3.81 13.40
CA TRP A 41 8.06 -3.49 12.59
C TRP A 41 7.86 -4.51 11.46
N GLY A 42 8.94 -5.10 10.96
CA GLY A 42 8.93 -5.90 9.73
C GLY A 42 8.69 -5.02 8.51
N ALA A 43 9.30 -3.84 8.46
CA ALA A 43 9.12 -2.87 7.40
C ALA A 43 10.41 -2.08 7.12
N ALA A 44 10.60 -1.71 5.86
CA ALA A 44 11.48 -0.62 5.47
C ALA A 44 10.72 0.71 5.60
N PHE A 45 11.43 1.76 5.97
CA PHE A 45 10.82 3.07 6.19
C PHE A 45 11.74 4.22 5.76
N TYR A 46 11.12 5.33 5.42
CA TYR A 46 11.75 6.62 5.20
C TYR A 46 10.88 7.71 5.81
N GLU A 47 11.51 8.67 6.48
CA GLU A 47 10.83 9.74 7.20
C GLU A 47 11.21 11.08 6.57
N ALA A 48 10.21 11.84 6.18
CA ALA A 48 10.38 13.18 5.61
C ALA A 48 9.19 14.06 6.00
N ASP A 49 9.47 15.27 6.46
CA ASP A 49 8.48 16.24 6.90
C ASP A 49 7.51 15.66 7.96
N ASN A 50 6.21 15.70 7.66
CA ASN A 50 5.17 15.13 8.51
C ASN A 50 4.76 13.70 8.10
N PHE A 51 5.51 13.04 7.21
CA PHE A 51 5.21 11.71 6.69
C PHE A 51 6.20 10.67 7.15
N LEU A 52 5.70 9.50 7.47
CA LEU A 52 6.46 8.26 7.55
C LEU A 52 6.01 7.33 6.42
N TYR A 53 6.88 7.15 5.44
CA TYR A 53 6.67 6.21 4.35
C TYR A 53 7.15 4.83 4.78
N ILE A 54 6.34 3.79 4.53
CA ILE A 54 6.70 2.42 4.87
C ILE A 54 6.43 1.45 3.71
N LYS A 55 7.34 0.50 3.56
CA LYS A 55 7.21 -0.69 2.71
C LYS A 55 7.20 -1.90 3.66
N PRO A 56 6.06 -2.57 3.91
CA PRO A 56 6.03 -3.79 4.69
C PRO A 56 6.96 -4.84 4.08
N LEU A 57 7.91 -5.38 4.84
CA LEU A 57 8.81 -6.47 4.42
C LEU A 57 8.22 -7.85 4.73
N THR A 58 6.99 -7.89 5.18
CA THR A 58 6.16 -9.09 5.25
C THR A 58 5.56 -9.36 3.85
N PHE A 59 5.23 -10.63 3.56
CA PHE A 59 4.47 -10.88 2.33
C PHE A 59 3.10 -10.20 2.38
N MET A 60 2.52 -9.95 1.18
CA MET A 60 1.29 -9.18 0.99
C MET A 60 0.18 -9.55 1.97
N ASN A 61 -0.09 -10.83 2.17
CA ASN A 61 -1.13 -11.32 3.09
C ASN A 61 -0.87 -11.03 4.58
N ASN A 62 0.34 -10.60 4.94
CA ASN A 62 0.75 -10.26 6.31
C ASN A 62 1.05 -8.76 6.50
N SER A 63 0.81 -7.92 5.48
CA SER A 63 1.13 -6.49 5.54
C SER A 63 0.49 -5.77 6.73
N GLY A 64 -0.70 -6.20 7.15
CA GLY A 64 -1.39 -5.63 8.30
C GLY A 64 -0.64 -5.77 9.62
N GLN A 65 0.20 -6.80 9.78
CA GLN A 65 1.04 -6.96 10.96
C GLN A 65 2.07 -5.81 11.07
N ALA A 66 2.76 -5.52 9.98
CA ALA A 66 3.74 -4.44 9.94
C ALA A 66 3.08 -3.07 10.19
N VAL A 67 1.98 -2.79 9.48
CA VAL A 67 1.21 -1.55 9.62
C VAL A 67 0.72 -1.35 11.06
N ARG A 68 0.18 -2.41 11.68
CA ARG A 68 -0.27 -2.36 13.07
C ARG A 68 0.86 -2.02 14.03
N LYS A 69 2.03 -2.64 13.90
CA LYS A 69 3.19 -2.38 14.76
C LYS A 69 3.68 -0.93 14.64
N VAL A 70 3.69 -0.37 13.44
CA VAL A 70 4.06 1.05 13.21
C VAL A 70 3.08 1.98 13.89
N LEU A 71 1.77 1.79 13.67
CA LEU A 71 0.74 2.63 14.27
C LEU A 71 0.72 2.54 15.82
N ASP A 72 0.98 1.34 16.37
CA ASP A 72 1.10 1.17 17.83
C ASP A 72 2.35 1.87 18.39
N TYR A 73 3.49 1.79 17.69
CA TYR A 73 4.73 2.45 18.09
C TYR A 73 4.55 3.97 18.22
N TYR A 74 3.91 4.60 17.24
CA TYR A 74 3.63 6.03 17.24
C TYR A 74 2.33 6.40 18.00
N LYS A 75 1.68 5.42 18.65
CA LYS A 75 0.44 5.62 19.43
C LYS A 75 -0.70 6.27 18.62
N LEU A 76 -0.78 5.95 17.32
CA LEU A 76 -1.73 6.56 16.39
C LEU A 76 -3.09 5.86 16.34
N ILE A 77 -3.23 4.69 16.96
CA ILE A 77 -4.53 4.00 17.08
C ILE A 77 -5.24 4.51 18.33
N PRO A 78 -6.43 5.12 18.19
CA PRO A 78 -7.23 5.52 19.35
C PRO A 78 -7.52 4.34 20.28
N LYS A 79 -7.46 4.57 21.58
CA LYS A 79 -7.69 3.55 22.61
C LYS A 79 -8.94 3.88 23.42
N ASN A 80 -9.69 2.84 23.80
CA ASN A 80 -10.72 2.93 24.83
C ASN A 80 -10.09 2.66 26.19
N LEU A 81 -10.49 3.36 27.22
CA LEU A 81 -9.98 3.21 28.60
C LEU A 81 -8.42 3.23 28.69
N GLY A 82 -7.76 3.92 27.73
CA GLY A 82 -6.32 4.09 27.71
C GLY A 82 -5.48 2.90 27.24
N PHE A 83 -6.02 1.67 27.19
CA PHE A 83 -5.25 0.47 26.86
C PHE A 83 -5.87 -0.45 25.80
N ILE A 84 -7.17 -0.39 25.54
CA ILE A 84 -7.84 -1.22 24.53
C ILE A 84 -7.95 -0.44 23.22
N SER A 85 -7.41 -0.97 22.11
CA SER A 85 -7.55 -0.35 20.79
C SER A 85 -9.03 -0.24 20.40
N LYS A 86 -9.44 0.97 19.99
CA LYS A 86 -10.82 1.25 19.57
C LYS A 86 -11.12 0.50 18.27
N LYS A 87 -12.14 -0.34 18.27
CA LYS A 87 -12.68 -0.94 17.03
C LYS A 87 -13.31 0.17 16.17
N ASN A 88 -13.24 0.02 14.84
CA ASN A 88 -13.75 1.00 13.87
C ASN A 88 -13.18 2.43 14.06
N ALA A 89 -11.93 2.53 14.56
CA ALA A 89 -11.25 3.81 14.68
C ALA A 89 -11.19 4.49 13.31
N ASP A 90 -11.42 5.79 13.26
CA ASP A 90 -11.23 6.59 12.05
C ASP A 90 -9.76 6.96 11.93
N LEU A 91 -9.12 6.49 10.88
CA LEU A 91 -7.71 6.68 10.57
C LEU A 91 -7.50 7.38 9.21
N LYS A 92 -8.55 8.02 8.65
CA LYS A 92 -8.49 8.63 7.31
C LYS A 92 -7.39 9.67 7.19
N GLU A 93 -7.22 10.50 8.22
CA GLU A 93 -6.20 11.55 8.24
C GLU A 93 -4.82 11.04 8.68
N THR A 94 -4.75 9.82 9.20
CA THR A 94 -3.53 9.27 9.80
C THR A 94 -2.84 8.24 8.91
N LEU A 95 -3.64 7.43 8.19
CA LEU A 95 -3.16 6.28 7.42
C LEU A 95 -3.60 6.37 5.96
N ILE A 96 -2.63 6.43 5.06
CA ILE A 96 -2.81 6.32 3.61
C ILE A 96 -2.18 5.01 3.16
N VAL A 97 -2.95 4.15 2.49
CA VAL A 97 -2.48 2.88 1.95
C VAL A 97 -2.55 2.92 0.43
N ILE A 98 -1.43 2.68 -0.23
CA ILE A 98 -1.31 2.65 -1.68
C ILE A 98 -1.26 1.20 -2.12
N GLN A 99 -2.07 0.83 -3.10
CA GLN A 99 -2.23 -0.54 -3.58
C GLN A 99 -2.45 -0.62 -5.08
N ASP A 100 -2.17 -1.77 -5.66
CA ASP A 100 -2.66 -2.15 -6.98
C ASP A 100 -4.16 -2.46 -6.96
N ASP A 101 -4.80 -2.34 -8.10
CA ASP A 101 -6.22 -2.67 -8.23
C ASP A 101 -6.56 -3.32 -9.57
N LEU A 102 -7.19 -4.50 -9.49
CA LEU A 102 -7.56 -5.34 -10.63
C LEU A 102 -8.84 -4.90 -11.34
N ASP A 103 -9.65 -4.06 -10.71
CA ASP A 103 -10.93 -3.59 -11.27
C ASP A 103 -10.82 -2.20 -11.89
N ILE A 104 -9.64 -1.58 -11.81
CA ILE A 104 -9.33 -0.28 -12.40
C ILE A 104 -8.37 -0.48 -13.57
N ASP A 105 -8.70 0.10 -14.72
CA ASP A 105 -7.86 0.01 -15.91
C ASP A 105 -6.50 0.68 -15.67
N PHE A 106 -5.44 0.12 -16.25
CA PHE A 106 -4.08 0.63 -16.14
C PHE A 106 -4.00 2.12 -16.52
N GLY A 107 -3.36 2.90 -15.65
CA GLY A 107 -3.21 4.34 -15.83
C GLY A 107 -4.28 5.19 -15.13
N ASN A 108 -5.32 4.56 -14.58
CA ASN A 108 -6.34 5.22 -13.78
C ASN A 108 -6.10 5.03 -12.28
N ILE A 109 -6.55 6.00 -11.49
CA ILE A 109 -6.38 6.02 -10.04
C ILE A 109 -7.73 6.33 -9.42
N LYS A 110 -8.03 5.66 -8.31
CA LYS A 110 -9.21 5.97 -7.47
C LYS A 110 -8.80 6.11 -6.02
N ILE A 111 -9.39 7.10 -5.35
CA ILE A 111 -9.27 7.26 -3.90
C ILE A 111 -10.51 6.64 -3.26
N ALA A 112 -10.32 5.91 -2.18
CA ALA A 112 -11.39 5.28 -1.44
C ALA A 112 -11.14 5.35 0.07
N THR A 113 -12.23 5.47 0.83
CA THR A 113 -12.24 5.37 2.28
C THR A 113 -13.37 4.44 2.70
N ASP A 114 -13.26 3.85 3.90
CA ASP A 114 -14.31 3.01 4.51
C ASP A 114 -14.89 1.93 3.57
N SER A 115 -14.05 1.27 2.79
CA SER A 115 -14.47 0.28 1.81
C SER A 115 -13.84 -1.10 2.06
N THR A 116 -14.50 -2.16 1.57
CA THR A 116 -14.00 -3.54 1.69
C THR A 116 -12.71 -3.74 0.91
N SER A 117 -12.02 -4.86 1.15
CA SER A 117 -10.75 -5.19 0.46
C SER A 117 -10.89 -5.46 -1.04
N ALA A 118 -12.10 -5.72 -1.53
CA ALA A 118 -12.36 -6.16 -2.91
C ALA A 118 -11.43 -7.32 -3.34
N GLY A 119 -11.15 -8.25 -2.42
CA GLY A 119 -10.26 -9.40 -2.66
C GLY A 119 -8.77 -9.12 -2.54
N HIS A 120 -8.33 -7.87 -2.36
CA HIS A 120 -6.91 -7.55 -2.21
C HIS A 120 -6.37 -8.04 -0.83
N LYS A 121 -5.48 -9.05 -0.87
CA LYS A 121 -4.99 -9.75 0.35
C LYS A 121 -4.29 -8.81 1.34
N GLY A 122 -3.52 -7.83 0.88
CA GLY A 122 -2.83 -6.86 1.73
C GLY A 122 -3.82 -5.94 2.47
N ILE A 123 -4.83 -5.44 1.78
CA ILE A 123 -5.89 -4.62 2.39
C ILE A 123 -6.69 -5.45 3.40
N GLN A 124 -7.04 -6.69 3.06
CA GLN A 124 -7.73 -7.57 4.00
C GLN A 124 -6.91 -7.81 5.27
N SER A 125 -5.61 -8.00 5.12
CA SER A 125 -4.69 -8.13 6.25
C SER A 125 -4.70 -6.87 7.13
N ILE A 126 -4.64 -5.68 6.53
CA ILE A 126 -4.69 -4.41 7.27
C ILE A 126 -6.02 -4.28 8.03
N ILE A 127 -7.15 -4.50 7.36
CA ILE A 127 -8.48 -4.44 7.99
C ILE A 127 -8.56 -5.40 9.19
N ASN A 128 -8.05 -6.62 9.02
CA ASN A 128 -8.07 -7.65 10.08
C ASN A 128 -7.23 -7.26 11.30
N HIS A 129 -6.05 -6.64 11.10
CA HIS A 129 -5.17 -6.23 12.20
C HIS A 129 -5.61 -4.93 12.88
N LEU A 130 -6.13 -3.97 12.11
CA LEU A 130 -6.57 -2.68 12.64
C LEU A 130 -8.00 -2.70 13.17
N LYS A 131 -8.82 -3.71 12.80
CA LYS A 131 -10.25 -3.81 13.11
C LYS A 131 -11.05 -2.58 12.65
N THR A 132 -10.60 -1.96 11.56
CA THR A 132 -11.26 -0.85 10.88
C THR A 132 -10.93 -0.86 9.39
N LYS A 133 -11.83 -0.31 8.58
CA LYS A 133 -11.62 -0.03 7.15
C LYS A 133 -11.62 1.48 6.86
N LYS A 134 -11.70 2.30 7.92
CA LYS A 134 -11.74 3.76 7.85
C LYS A 134 -10.33 4.35 7.76
N PHE A 135 -9.65 4.11 6.66
CA PHE A 135 -8.37 4.70 6.28
C PHE A 135 -8.38 5.07 4.80
N THR A 136 -7.58 6.03 4.41
CA THR A 136 -7.48 6.47 3.02
C THR A 136 -6.72 5.45 2.18
N ARG A 137 -7.24 5.12 1.00
CA ARG A 137 -6.60 4.24 0.03
C ARG A 137 -6.42 4.93 -1.30
N ILE A 138 -5.22 4.82 -1.86
CA ILE A 138 -4.93 5.18 -3.24
C ILE A 138 -4.83 3.89 -4.03
N ARG A 139 -5.80 3.67 -4.92
CA ARG A 139 -5.96 2.45 -5.72
C ARG A 139 -5.42 2.73 -7.11
N ILE A 140 -4.28 2.11 -7.45
CA ILE A 140 -3.63 2.28 -8.76
C ILE A 140 -4.07 1.14 -9.67
N GLY A 141 -4.74 1.46 -10.77
CA GLY A 141 -5.23 0.49 -11.73
C GLY A 141 -4.11 -0.26 -12.43
N ILE A 142 -4.24 -1.59 -12.50
CA ILE A 142 -3.30 -2.47 -13.20
C ILE A 142 -3.97 -3.35 -14.26
N LYS A 143 -5.29 -3.25 -14.43
CA LYS A 143 -6.07 -4.07 -15.35
C LYS A 143 -5.69 -3.78 -16.80
N ASN A 144 -5.49 -4.83 -17.58
CA ASN A 144 -5.37 -4.80 -19.04
C ASN A 144 -6.10 -6.00 -19.67
N GLU A 145 -6.00 -6.16 -20.97
CA GLU A 145 -6.71 -7.20 -21.74
C GLU A 145 -6.34 -8.65 -21.37
N LEU A 146 -5.19 -8.86 -20.72
CA LEU A 146 -4.73 -10.20 -20.33
C LEU A 146 -5.40 -10.70 -19.05
N LEU A 147 -5.88 -9.78 -18.20
CA LEU A 147 -6.50 -10.13 -16.94
C LEU A 147 -7.83 -10.85 -17.18
N ARG A 148 -8.01 -12.00 -16.51
CA ARG A 148 -9.22 -12.85 -16.55
C ARG A 148 -9.58 -13.47 -17.91
N THR A 149 -8.96 -13.02 -19.00
CA THR A 149 -9.16 -13.60 -20.33
C THR A 149 -8.15 -14.71 -20.61
N ARG A 150 -6.89 -14.51 -20.21
CA ARG A 150 -5.77 -15.46 -20.45
C ARG A 150 -5.04 -15.83 -19.16
N ILE A 151 -5.12 -14.97 -18.11
CA ILE A 151 -4.30 -15.11 -16.90
C ILE A 151 -5.19 -14.92 -15.67
N PRO A 152 -5.22 -15.88 -14.73
CA PRO A 152 -5.89 -15.74 -13.46
C PRO A 152 -5.32 -14.57 -12.63
N ALA A 153 -6.17 -13.92 -11.83
CA ALA A 153 -5.82 -12.73 -11.07
C ALA A 153 -4.57 -12.88 -10.19
N GLU A 154 -4.42 -14.01 -9.51
CA GLU A 154 -3.28 -14.29 -8.62
C GLU A 154 -1.95 -14.39 -9.39
N LYS A 155 -1.98 -14.87 -10.63
CA LYS A 155 -0.80 -14.92 -11.49
C LYS A 155 -0.56 -13.59 -12.17
N PHE A 156 -1.63 -12.86 -12.52
CA PHE A 156 -1.52 -11.56 -13.17
C PHE A 156 -0.82 -10.51 -12.31
N VAL A 157 -1.16 -10.41 -11.03
CA VAL A 157 -0.51 -9.43 -10.11
C VAL A 157 0.98 -9.70 -9.91
N LEU A 158 1.43 -10.94 -10.10
CA LEU A 158 2.84 -11.32 -9.98
C LEU A 158 3.61 -11.17 -11.29
N GLN A 159 2.96 -10.78 -12.39
CA GLN A 159 3.64 -10.52 -13.64
C GLN A 159 4.32 -9.15 -13.63
N PRO A 160 5.48 -9.01 -14.29
CA PRO A 160 6.09 -7.71 -14.52
C PRO A 160 5.24 -6.87 -15.46
N PHE A 161 5.38 -5.56 -15.35
CA PHE A 161 4.85 -4.63 -16.35
C PHE A 161 5.52 -4.86 -17.70
N LYS A 162 4.76 -4.76 -18.80
CA LYS A 162 5.30 -4.71 -20.17
C LYS A 162 6.14 -3.44 -20.35
N HIS A 163 7.00 -3.41 -21.36
CA HIS A 163 7.86 -2.27 -21.65
C HIS A 163 7.07 -0.96 -21.80
N GLU A 164 6.04 -0.98 -22.62
CA GLU A 164 5.12 0.16 -22.87
C GLU A 164 4.40 0.64 -21.60
N GLU A 165 4.02 -0.30 -20.71
CA GLU A 165 3.40 0.04 -19.42
C GLU A 165 4.42 0.72 -18.49
N LYS A 166 5.69 0.24 -18.47
CA LYS A 166 6.75 0.85 -17.65
C LYS A 166 7.04 2.30 -18.04
N GLU A 167 7.08 2.60 -19.33
CA GLU A 167 7.27 3.96 -19.83
C GLU A 167 6.17 4.91 -19.33
N ARG A 168 4.93 4.41 -19.27
CA ARG A 168 3.77 5.18 -18.80
C ARG A 168 3.67 5.31 -17.28
N LEU A 169 4.42 4.52 -16.49
CA LEU A 169 4.33 4.56 -15.02
C LEU A 169 4.61 5.96 -14.46
N LYS A 170 5.57 6.69 -15.00
CA LYS A 170 5.89 8.06 -14.55
C LYS A 170 4.69 9.00 -14.70
N GLU A 171 3.98 8.93 -15.83
CA GLU A 171 2.77 9.72 -16.06
C GLU A 171 1.63 9.31 -15.11
N VAL A 172 1.50 8.01 -14.84
CA VAL A 172 0.51 7.49 -13.88
C VAL A 172 0.82 8.01 -12.48
N PHE A 173 2.07 7.95 -12.07
CA PHE A 173 2.50 8.39 -10.75
C PHE A 173 2.36 9.90 -10.55
N ALA A 174 2.57 10.70 -11.59
CA ALA A 174 2.39 12.16 -11.55
C ALA A 174 0.93 12.60 -11.23
N LYS A 175 -0.05 11.71 -11.44
CA LYS A 175 -1.46 11.95 -11.08
C LYS A 175 -1.75 11.78 -9.59
N ILE A 176 -0.84 11.13 -8.85
CA ILE A 176 -1.04 10.83 -7.43
C ILE A 176 -0.48 11.97 -6.59
N LYS A 177 -1.34 12.60 -5.81
CA LYS A 177 -0.95 13.61 -4.82
C LYS A 177 -1.12 13.03 -3.43
N ILE A 178 -0.11 13.21 -2.59
CA ILE A 178 -0.15 12.91 -1.16
C ILE A 178 -0.04 14.26 -0.46
N ASP A 179 -1.20 14.80 -0.09
CA ASP A 179 -1.29 16.13 0.51
C ASP A 179 -1.07 16.06 2.04
N ASN A 180 -0.48 17.14 2.57
CA ASN A 180 -0.26 17.36 4.00
C ASN A 180 -1.56 17.48 4.80
#